data_e029f8a77d1a56dbc27beec6c5bcb2bc
#
_entry.id   e029f8a77d1a56dbc27beec6c5bcb2bc
#
_cell.length_a   1.000
_cell.length_b   1.000
_cell.length_c   1.000
_cell.angle_alpha   90.00
_cell.angle_beta   90.00
_cell.angle_gamma   90.00
#
_symmetry.space_group_name_H-M   'P 1'
#
loop_
_entity.id
_entity.type
_entity.pdbx_description
1 polymer ?
#
loop_
_entity_poly.entity_id
_entity_poly.type
_entity_poly.pdbx_seq_one_letter_code
_entity_poly.pdbx_strand_id
1 'polypeptide(L)'
;VIDSMLNQHAKWLEATVREIPWRKPIASMNLLVSSHVWRQDHNGFSHQDPGVTSVLLNKCFHNDHVIGIYFATDANMLLAIAEKCYKSTNKINAIIAGKQPAATWLTLDEARAELEKGAAAWDWASTAKNNDEAEVVLAAAGDVPTQEIMAASDKLKELGVKFKVVNVADLLSLQSAKENDEALTDEEFADIFTADKPVLF
;
A
#
# COMPACT_ATOMS: atom_id res chain seq x y z
N VAL A 1 -13.34 -2.96 20.91
CA VAL A 1 -14.70 -2.78 20.37
C VAL A 1 -14.65 -2.50 18.87
N ILE A 2 -13.89 -1.49 18.42
CA ILE A 2 -13.83 -1.11 16.99
C ILE A 2 -13.30 -2.27 16.13
N ASP A 3 -12.22 -2.91 16.54
CA ASP A 3 -11.65 -4.06 15.84
C ASP A 3 -12.65 -5.22 15.70
N SER A 4 -13.36 -5.55 16.78
CA SER A 4 -14.38 -6.60 16.75
C SER A 4 -15.54 -6.25 15.82
N MET A 5 -15.98 -4.99 15.80
CA MET A 5 -17.05 -4.52 14.91
C MET A 5 -16.60 -4.53 13.44
N LEU A 6 -15.38 -4.07 13.17
CA LEU A 6 -14.77 -4.08 11.85
C LEU A 6 -14.66 -5.52 11.31
N ASN A 7 -14.21 -6.44 12.16
CA ASN A 7 -14.09 -7.85 11.84
C ASN A 7 -15.45 -8.49 11.50
N GLN A 8 -16.50 -8.17 12.24
CA GLN A 8 -17.85 -8.66 11.95
C GLN A 8 -18.41 -8.01 10.66
N HIS A 9 -18.15 -6.73 10.44
CA HIS A 9 -18.57 -6.05 9.23
C HIS A 9 -17.89 -6.65 7.99
N ALA A 10 -16.60 -6.96 8.05
CA ALA A 10 -15.88 -7.61 6.96
C ALA A 10 -16.49 -8.97 6.62
N LYS A 11 -16.74 -9.82 7.61
CA LYS A 11 -17.40 -11.12 7.41
C LYS A 11 -18.80 -10.99 6.79
N TRP A 12 -19.58 -10.03 7.27
CA TRP A 12 -20.91 -9.78 6.73
C TRP A 12 -20.83 -9.30 5.29
N LEU A 13 -19.92 -8.38 4.99
CA LEU A 13 -19.76 -7.83 3.64
C LEU A 13 -19.33 -8.93 2.66
N GLU A 14 -18.31 -9.70 3.01
CA GLU A 14 -17.82 -10.85 2.26
C GLU A 14 -18.96 -11.83 1.95
N ALA A 15 -19.65 -12.33 2.98
CA ALA A 15 -20.73 -13.28 2.82
C ALA A 15 -21.85 -12.72 1.92
N THR A 16 -22.24 -11.46 2.10
CA THR A 16 -23.34 -10.87 1.31
C THR A 16 -22.95 -10.57 -0.13
N VAL A 17 -21.69 -10.25 -0.41
CA VAL A 17 -21.20 -10.04 -1.77
C VAL A 17 -21.18 -11.37 -2.54
N ARG A 18 -20.75 -12.45 -1.89
CA ARG A 18 -20.63 -13.78 -2.52
C ARG A 18 -21.95 -14.51 -2.70
N GLU A 19 -22.80 -14.46 -1.69
CA GLU A 19 -23.93 -15.41 -1.59
C GLU A 19 -25.30 -14.78 -1.92
N ILE A 20 -25.36 -13.44 -2.05
CA ILE A 20 -26.63 -12.74 -2.29
C ILE A 20 -26.60 -12.01 -3.64
N PRO A 21 -26.91 -12.69 -4.75
CA PRO A 21 -26.76 -12.14 -6.10
C PRO A 21 -27.71 -10.96 -6.41
N TRP A 22 -28.82 -10.84 -5.69
CA TRP A 22 -29.79 -9.75 -5.86
C TRP A 22 -29.50 -8.54 -4.96
N ARG A 23 -28.44 -8.58 -4.15
CA ARG A 23 -28.04 -7.47 -3.28
C ARG A 23 -27.52 -6.30 -4.12
N LYS A 24 -28.00 -5.09 -3.82
CA LYS A 24 -27.45 -3.87 -4.43
C LYS A 24 -26.10 -3.52 -3.80
N PRO A 25 -25.20 -2.89 -4.58
CA PRO A 25 -23.97 -2.32 -4.02
C PRO A 25 -24.26 -1.35 -2.88
N ILE A 26 -23.41 -1.37 -1.86
CA ILE A 26 -23.45 -0.43 -0.73
C ILE A 26 -22.21 0.46 -0.75
N ALA A 27 -22.30 1.62 -0.10
CA ALA A 27 -21.16 2.50 0.08
C ALA A 27 -20.03 1.77 0.84
N SER A 28 -18.81 1.97 0.42
CA SER A 28 -17.63 1.45 1.10
C SER A 28 -17.43 2.12 2.46
N MET A 29 -16.87 1.36 3.41
CA MET A 29 -16.35 1.90 4.67
C MET A 29 -14.90 2.32 4.48
N ASN A 30 -14.60 3.60 4.68
CA ASN A 30 -13.25 4.13 4.56
C ASN A 30 -12.71 4.47 5.94
N LEU A 31 -11.59 3.86 6.31
CA LEU A 31 -10.91 4.03 7.59
C LEU A 31 -9.60 4.77 7.36
N LEU A 32 -9.49 5.98 7.87
CA LEU A 32 -8.22 6.73 7.87
C LEU A 32 -7.45 6.44 9.15
N VAL A 33 -6.33 5.75 9.02
CA VAL A 33 -5.38 5.47 10.09
C VAL A 33 -4.29 6.51 10.06
N SER A 34 -4.44 7.58 10.85
CA SER A 34 -3.56 8.76 10.82
C SER A 34 -2.50 8.79 11.93
N SER A 35 -2.50 7.82 12.83
CA SER A 35 -1.44 7.59 13.82
C SER A 35 -1.03 6.13 13.71
N HIS A 36 -0.14 5.84 12.77
CA HIS A 36 0.33 4.50 12.45
C HIS A 36 1.59 4.13 13.24
N VAL A 37 2.04 2.89 13.12
CA VAL A 37 3.16 2.33 13.91
C VAL A 37 4.46 3.15 13.83
N TRP A 38 4.73 3.78 12.71
CA TRP A 38 5.93 4.59 12.50
C TRP A 38 5.87 5.98 13.13
N ARG A 39 4.65 6.51 13.36
CA ARG A 39 4.45 7.86 13.86
C ARG A 39 3.18 7.94 14.73
N GLN A 40 3.34 7.75 16.02
CA GLN A 40 2.25 7.64 16.99
C GLN A 40 1.82 8.99 17.60
N ASP A 41 1.98 10.06 16.93
CA ASP A 41 1.67 11.46 17.31
C ASP A 41 0.69 11.62 18.47
N HIS A 42 1.18 11.89 19.66
CA HIS A 42 0.45 12.19 20.90
C HIS A 42 -0.47 11.09 21.46
N ASN A 43 -0.87 10.10 20.68
CA ASN A 43 -1.84 9.10 21.14
C ASN A 43 -1.20 7.97 21.95
N GLY A 44 0.09 7.73 21.75
CA GLY A 44 0.80 6.63 22.37
C GLY A 44 0.29 5.26 21.99
N PHE A 45 1.02 4.24 22.39
CA PHE A 45 0.74 2.85 22.07
C PHE A 45 -0.63 2.35 22.54
N SER A 46 -1.13 2.86 23.67
CA SER A 46 -2.40 2.44 24.28
C SER A 46 -3.66 2.81 23.48
N HIS A 47 -3.56 3.73 22.53
CA HIS A 47 -4.69 4.23 21.71
C HIS A 47 -4.64 3.76 20.26
N GLN A 48 -3.68 2.92 19.93
CA GLN A 48 -3.47 2.44 18.57
C GLN A 48 -3.54 0.93 18.51
N ASP A 49 -4.04 0.43 17.42
CA ASP A 49 -3.97 -0.99 17.08
C ASP A 49 -3.02 -1.19 15.88
N PRO A 50 -1.72 -1.41 16.14
CA PRO A 50 -0.76 -1.64 15.06
C PRO A 50 -1.04 -2.95 14.31
N GLY A 51 -1.86 -3.83 14.85
CA GLY A 51 -2.26 -5.10 14.23
C GLY A 51 -3.45 -5.01 13.29
N VAL A 52 -4.16 -3.88 13.18
CA VAL A 52 -5.39 -3.77 12.38
C VAL A 52 -5.18 -4.11 10.91
N THR A 53 -4.06 -3.72 10.32
CA THR A 53 -3.73 -4.06 8.93
C THR A 53 -3.53 -5.55 8.74
N SER A 54 -2.89 -6.23 9.68
CA SER A 54 -2.72 -7.70 9.66
C SER A 54 -4.05 -8.43 9.79
N VAL A 55 -4.96 -7.92 10.64
CA VAL A 55 -6.32 -8.46 10.77
C VAL A 55 -7.09 -8.34 9.46
N LEU A 56 -7.00 -7.20 8.77
CA LEU A 56 -7.62 -7.00 7.47
C LEU A 56 -6.97 -7.86 6.39
N LEU A 57 -5.65 -7.92 6.35
CA LEU A 57 -4.90 -8.74 5.39
C LEU A 57 -5.29 -10.22 5.50
N ASN A 58 -5.46 -10.74 6.72
CA ASN A 58 -5.90 -12.12 6.96
C ASN A 58 -7.33 -12.43 6.47
N LYS A 59 -8.06 -11.46 5.93
CA LYS A 59 -9.39 -11.63 5.35
C LYS A 59 -9.40 -11.56 3.82
N CYS A 60 -8.26 -11.35 3.20
CA CYS A 60 -8.14 -11.15 1.76
C CYS A 60 -7.89 -12.46 0.98
N PHE A 61 -8.34 -13.62 1.48
CA PHE A 61 -7.96 -14.93 0.92
C PHE A 61 -8.86 -15.49 -0.19
N HIS A 62 -9.85 -14.75 -0.69
CA HIS A 62 -10.87 -15.37 -1.53
C HIS A 62 -11.28 -14.60 -2.80
N ASN A 63 -10.45 -13.71 -3.34
CA ASN A 63 -10.81 -12.89 -4.51
C ASN A 63 -12.15 -12.12 -4.35
N ASP A 64 -12.54 -11.83 -3.12
CA ASP A 64 -13.82 -11.16 -2.86
C ASP A 64 -13.74 -9.65 -3.04
N HIS A 65 -12.53 -9.12 -3.17
CA HIS A 65 -12.20 -7.70 -3.36
C HIS A 65 -12.90 -6.77 -2.35
N VAL A 66 -13.27 -7.28 -1.18
CA VAL A 66 -13.99 -6.50 -0.16
C VAL A 66 -13.05 -5.68 0.73
N ILE A 67 -11.77 -5.96 0.71
CA ILE A 67 -10.74 -5.25 1.49
C ILE A 67 -9.83 -4.46 0.55
N GLY A 68 -9.45 -3.25 0.96
CA GLY A 68 -8.37 -2.47 0.37
C GLY A 68 -7.45 -1.97 1.48
N ILE A 69 -6.14 -2.03 1.28
CA ILE A 69 -5.12 -1.58 2.25
C ILE A 69 -4.12 -0.70 1.51
N TYR A 70 -4.21 0.61 1.75
CA TYR A 70 -3.47 1.61 1.01
C TYR A 70 -2.53 2.39 1.91
N PHE A 71 -1.32 2.65 1.41
CA PHE A 71 -0.30 3.43 2.09
C PHE A 71 -0.02 4.72 1.32
N ALA A 72 -0.32 5.84 1.94
CA ALA A 72 -0.06 7.14 1.35
C ALA A 72 1.42 7.53 1.56
N THR A 73 2.17 7.56 0.48
CA THR A 73 3.58 7.97 0.45
C THR A 73 3.73 9.48 0.70
N ASP A 74 2.79 10.26 0.17
CA ASP A 74 2.72 11.72 0.31
C ASP A 74 1.27 12.22 0.20
N ALA A 75 1.10 13.54 0.22
CA ALA A 75 -0.22 14.17 0.15
C ALA A 75 -0.95 13.91 -1.18
N ASN A 76 -0.24 13.86 -2.31
CA ASN A 76 -0.84 13.59 -3.61
C ASN A 76 -1.28 12.13 -3.74
N MET A 77 -0.49 11.20 -3.20
CA MET A 77 -0.90 9.79 -3.09
C MET A 77 -2.12 9.64 -2.17
N LEU A 78 -2.19 10.36 -1.05
CA LEU A 78 -3.38 10.35 -0.20
C LEU A 78 -4.62 10.84 -0.93
N LEU A 79 -4.51 11.89 -1.75
CA LEU A 79 -5.62 12.39 -2.56
C LEU A 79 -6.07 11.37 -3.61
N ALA A 80 -5.14 10.70 -4.29
CA ALA A 80 -5.44 9.65 -5.26
C ALA A 80 -6.14 8.46 -4.60
N ILE A 81 -5.63 8.00 -3.44
CA ILE A 81 -6.23 6.93 -2.64
C ILE A 81 -7.64 7.33 -2.18
N ALA A 82 -7.82 8.52 -1.66
CA ALA A 82 -9.12 9.02 -1.21
C ALA A 82 -10.12 9.04 -2.37
N GLU A 83 -9.72 9.53 -3.55
CA GLU A 83 -10.55 9.52 -4.75
C GLU A 83 -11.00 8.10 -5.12
N LYS A 84 -10.07 7.13 -5.17
CA LYS A 84 -10.36 5.70 -5.43
C LYS A 84 -11.33 5.14 -4.39
N CYS A 85 -11.05 5.35 -3.10
CA CYS A 85 -11.84 4.82 -2.00
C CYS A 85 -13.27 5.40 -1.94
N TYR A 86 -13.43 6.71 -2.14
CA TYR A 86 -14.75 7.34 -2.13
C TYR A 86 -15.63 6.98 -3.34
N LYS A 87 -15.04 6.57 -4.44
CA LYS A 87 -15.76 6.06 -5.61
C LYS A 87 -16.11 4.57 -5.50
N SER A 88 -15.45 3.85 -4.60
CA SER A 88 -15.65 2.40 -4.45
C SER A 88 -16.98 2.04 -3.78
N THR A 89 -17.45 0.83 -4.07
CA THR A 89 -18.59 0.21 -3.40
C THR A 89 -18.23 -1.18 -2.92
N ASN A 90 -18.91 -1.67 -1.90
CA ASN A 90 -18.73 -3.01 -1.32
C ASN A 90 -17.33 -3.28 -0.77
N LYS A 91 -16.60 -2.23 -0.35
CA LYS A 91 -15.24 -2.37 0.18
C LYS A 91 -15.13 -1.84 1.62
N ILE A 92 -14.14 -2.36 2.32
CA ILE A 92 -13.57 -1.77 3.52
C ILE A 92 -12.17 -1.32 3.12
N ASN A 93 -11.93 -0.03 3.09
CA ASN A 93 -10.66 0.55 2.70
C ASN A 93 -9.94 1.06 3.96
N ALA A 94 -8.78 0.50 4.26
CA ALA A 94 -7.85 1.02 5.26
C ALA A 94 -6.84 1.94 4.56
N ILE A 95 -6.85 3.21 4.92
CA ILE A 95 -5.96 4.23 4.37
C ILE A 95 -4.97 4.60 5.46
N ILE A 96 -3.71 4.24 5.29
CA ILE A 96 -2.63 4.53 6.21
C ILE A 96 -1.90 5.79 5.72
N ALA A 97 -1.98 6.87 6.51
CA ALA A 97 -1.38 8.16 6.14
C ALA A 97 -0.95 8.94 7.38
N GLY A 98 0.21 9.59 7.33
CA GLY A 98 0.65 10.48 8.39
C GLY A 98 -0.21 11.77 8.47
N LYS A 99 -0.28 12.36 9.65
CA LYS A 99 -0.96 13.65 9.89
C LYS A 99 0.02 14.82 10.13
N GLN A 100 1.30 14.56 10.00
CA GLN A 100 2.34 15.56 10.10
C GLN A 100 2.83 15.99 8.71
N PRO A 101 3.39 17.21 8.59
CA PRO A 101 4.03 17.61 7.34
C PRO A 101 5.08 16.61 6.90
N ALA A 102 5.04 16.21 5.64
CA ALA A 102 5.98 15.30 5.01
C ALA A 102 6.39 15.84 3.63
N ALA A 103 7.45 15.27 3.06
CA ALA A 103 7.86 15.59 1.70
C ALA A 103 6.79 15.17 0.68
N THR A 104 6.68 15.90 -0.40
CA THR A 104 5.85 15.54 -1.56
C THR A 104 6.79 15.05 -2.65
N TRP A 105 6.59 13.81 -3.10
CA TRP A 105 7.45 13.12 -4.07
C TRP A 105 6.86 13.08 -5.47
N LEU A 106 5.53 12.97 -5.54
CA LEU A 106 4.77 12.74 -6.77
C LEU A 106 3.86 13.92 -7.10
N THR A 107 3.61 14.14 -8.36
CA THR A 107 2.43 14.91 -8.80
C THR A 107 1.17 14.07 -8.60
N LEU A 108 -0.01 14.70 -8.62
CA LEU A 108 -1.28 13.98 -8.47
C LEU A 108 -1.51 12.96 -9.60
N ASP A 109 -1.09 13.29 -10.83
CA ASP A 109 -1.28 12.39 -11.97
C ASP A 109 -0.33 11.18 -11.91
N GLU A 110 0.92 11.37 -11.46
CA GLU A 110 1.84 10.27 -11.18
C GLU A 110 1.28 9.37 -10.05
N ALA A 111 0.79 9.96 -8.97
CA ALA A 111 0.21 9.21 -7.86
C ALA A 111 -1.01 8.37 -8.29
N ARG A 112 -1.87 8.90 -9.18
CA ARG A 112 -2.98 8.13 -9.75
C ARG A 112 -2.50 6.96 -10.60
N ALA A 113 -1.51 7.19 -11.45
CA ALA A 113 -0.95 6.16 -12.32
C ALA A 113 -0.26 5.04 -11.53
N GLU A 114 0.48 5.38 -10.46
CA GLU A 114 1.09 4.40 -9.57
C GLU A 114 0.04 3.61 -8.77
N LEU A 115 -0.99 4.29 -8.26
CA LEU A 115 -2.06 3.65 -7.50
C LEU A 115 -2.87 2.64 -8.33
N GLU A 116 -3.02 2.87 -9.64
CA GLU A 116 -3.68 1.93 -10.55
C GLU A 116 -2.89 0.61 -10.66
N LYS A 117 -1.56 0.68 -10.61
CA LYS A 117 -0.67 -0.50 -10.62
C LYS A 117 -0.49 -1.13 -9.24
N GLY A 118 -0.71 -0.33 -8.18
CA GLY A 118 -0.51 -0.72 -6.79
C GLY A 118 0.92 -0.55 -6.29
N ALA A 119 1.94 -0.78 -7.13
CA ALA A 119 3.35 -0.51 -6.86
C ALA A 119 4.05 0.02 -8.11
N ALA A 120 5.11 0.82 -7.91
CA ALA A 120 5.88 1.38 -9.03
C ALA A 120 7.36 1.56 -8.67
N ALA A 121 8.23 1.32 -9.66
CA ALA A 121 9.64 1.67 -9.54
C ALA A 121 9.83 3.18 -9.80
N TRP A 122 10.64 3.83 -8.97
CA TRP A 122 10.99 5.24 -9.10
C TRP A 122 12.34 5.38 -9.79
N ASP A 123 12.35 5.45 -11.12
CA ASP A 123 13.57 5.59 -11.91
C ASP A 123 14.35 6.86 -11.55
N TRP A 124 13.64 7.94 -11.24
CA TRP A 124 14.22 9.22 -10.83
C TRP A 124 14.98 9.15 -9.50
N ALA A 125 14.62 8.22 -8.62
CA ALA A 125 15.25 8.00 -7.31
C ALA A 125 16.30 6.88 -7.35
N SER A 126 16.27 6.03 -8.38
CA SER A 126 17.12 4.86 -8.57
C SER A 126 18.49 5.22 -9.15
N THR A 127 19.50 4.38 -8.91
CA THR A 127 20.82 4.48 -9.55
C THR A 127 21.07 3.37 -10.57
N ALA A 128 20.37 2.26 -10.46
CA ALA A 128 20.34 1.21 -11.49
C ALA A 128 19.43 1.65 -12.64
N LYS A 129 19.86 1.46 -13.89
CA LYS A 129 19.11 1.81 -15.08
C LYS A 129 18.15 0.71 -15.54
N ASN A 130 18.38 -0.49 -15.08
CA ASN A 130 17.59 -1.68 -15.39
C ASN A 130 17.77 -2.71 -14.25
N ASN A 131 17.03 -3.81 -14.32
CA ASN A 131 17.05 -4.87 -13.31
C ASN A 131 18.41 -5.58 -13.21
N ASP A 132 19.12 -5.75 -14.31
CA ASP A 132 20.41 -6.44 -14.33
C ASP A 132 21.51 -5.65 -13.59
N GLU A 133 21.46 -4.31 -13.69
CA GLU A 133 22.39 -3.44 -12.99
C GLU A 133 22.11 -3.32 -11.49
N ALA A 134 20.90 -3.62 -11.05
CA ALA A 134 20.53 -3.48 -9.64
C ALA A 134 21.27 -4.50 -8.77
N GLU A 135 21.82 -4.06 -7.66
CA GLU A 135 22.42 -4.88 -6.61
C GLU A 135 21.43 -5.10 -5.47
N VAL A 136 20.50 -4.17 -5.27
CA VAL A 136 19.47 -4.21 -4.23
C VAL A 136 18.23 -3.39 -4.66
N VAL A 137 17.07 -3.81 -4.19
CA VAL A 137 15.82 -3.05 -4.30
C VAL A 137 15.46 -2.48 -2.93
N LEU A 138 15.19 -1.18 -2.87
CA LEU A 138 14.71 -0.48 -1.70
C LEU A 138 13.21 -0.24 -1.89
N ALA A 139 12.37 -0.95 -1.17
CA ALA A 139 10.92 -0.83 -1.27
C ALA A 139 10.33 -0.21 0.00
N ALA A 140 9.34 0.67 -0.16
CA ALA A 140 8.65 1.30 0.95
C ALA A 140 7.14 1.41 0.71
N ALA A 141 6.37 1.35 1.80
CA ALA A 141 4.95 1.66 1.83
C ALA A 141 4.68 2.73 2.89
N GLY A 142 4.15 3.88 2.46
CA GLY A 142 3.79 4.99 3.32
C GLY A 142 4.87 6.06 3.50
N ASP A 143 4.52 7.13 4.22
CA ASP A 143 5.29 8.36 4.30
C ASP A 143 6.65 8.20 5.02
N VAL A 144 6.67 7.62 6.21
CA VAL A 144 7.90 7.49 7.01
C VAL A 144 8.88 6.50 6.40
N PRO A 145 8.48 5.25 6.04
CA PRO A 145 9.40 4.32 5.37
C PRO A 145 10.00 4.88 4.08
N THR A 146 9.21 5.63 3.30
CA THR A 146 9.72 6.27 2.08
C THR A 146 10.78 7.33 2.39
N GLN A 147 10.58 8.17 3.40
CA GLN A 147 11.60 9.14 3.82
C GLN A 147 12.91 8.46 4.25
N GLU A 148 12.81 7.37 5.00
CA GLU A 148 13.97 6.61 5.45
C GLU A 148 14.72 5.97 4.26
N ILE A 149 14.00 5.39 3.31
CA ILE A 149 14.62 4.82 2.10
C ILE A 149 15.28 5.91 1.25
N MET A 150 14.68 7.07 1.11
CA MET A 150 15.26 8.19 0.38
C MET A 150 16.55 8.69 1.05
N ALA A 151 16.57 8.77 2.38
CA ALA A 151 17.76 9.11 3.13
C ALA A 151 18.85 8.01 3.01
N ALA A 152 18.47 6.74 3.05
CA ALA A 152 19.40 5.61 2.85
C ALA A 152 19.94 5.58 1.41
N SER A 153 19.13 5.93 0.42
CA SER A 153 19.54 5.98 -0.99
C SER A 153 20.71 6.95 -1.22
N ASP A 154 20.73 8.09 -0.52
CA ASP A 154 21.85 9.04 -0.62
C ASP A 154 23.16 8.45 -0.11
N LYS A 155 23.11 7.65 0.97
CA LYS A 155 24.27 6.94 1.48
C LYS A 155 24.76 5.85 0.52
N LEU A 156 23.84 5.12 -0.09
CA LEU A 156 24.20 4.08 -1.06
C LEU A 156 24.79 4.69 -2.35
N LYS A 157 24.33 5.87 -2.76
CA LYS A 157 24.97 6.64 -3.85
C LYS A 157 26.43 6.98 -3.54
N GLU A 158 26.72 7.47 -2.32
CA GLU A 158 28.09 7.77 -1.87
C GLU A 158 28.98 6.51 -1.90
N LEU A 159 28.42 5.34 -1.61
CA LEU A 159 29.11 4.05 -1.63
C LEU A 159 29.23 3.43 -3.03
N GLY A 160 28.59 4.02 -4.04
CA GLY A 160 28.61 3.53 -5.41
C GLY A 160 27.74 2.31 -5.67
N VAL A 161 26.83 1.97 -4.74
CA VAL A 161 25.91 0.84 -4.87
C VAL A 161 24.82 1.15 -5.91
N LYS A 162 24.48 0.18 -6.75
CA LYS A 162 23.41 0.27 -7.72
C LYS A 162 22.09 -0.27 -7.12
N PHE A 163 21.08 0.59 -7.01
CA PHE A 163 19.80 0.22 -6.42
C PHE A 163 18.62 0.71 -7.24
N LYS A 164 17.47 0.04 -7.05
CA LYS A 164 16.15 0.51 -7.46
C LYS A 164 15.38 0.97 -6.23
N VAL A 165 14.57 2.01 -6.39
CA VAL A 165 13.59 2.45 -5.38
C VAL A 165 12.20 2.06 -5.86
N VAL A 166 11.40 1.46 -4.97
CA VAL A 166 10.03 1.03 -5.27
C VAL A 166 9.09 1.60 -4.23
N ASN A 167 8.03 2.25 -4.70
CA ASN A 167 6.91 2.69 -3.88
C ASN A 167 5.77 1.67 -3.95
N VAL A 168 5.19 1.32 -2.80
CA VAL A 168 4.01 0.44 -2.69
C VAL A 168 2.85 1.25 -2.12
N ALA A 169 1.85 1.52 -2.95
CA ALA A 169 0.66 2.29 -2.59
C ALA A 169 -0.51 1.37 -2.18
N ASP A 170 -0.67 0.22 -2.83
CA ASP A 170 -1.67 -0.81 -2.51
C ASP A 170 -0.99 -2.08 -2.05
N LEU A 171 -1.14 -2.43 -0.76
CA LEU A 171 -0.50 -3.61 -0.20
C LEU A 171 -0.97 -4.91 -0.86
N LEU A 172 -2.23 -4.96 -1.29
CA LEU A 172 -2.82 -6.17 -1.86
C LEU A 172 -2.31 -6.45 -3.28
N SER A 173 -1.69 -5.46 -3.94
CA SER A 173 -1.00 -5.68 -5.22
C SER A 173 0.18 -6.65 -5.10
N LEU A 174 0.71 -6.87 -3.89
CA LEU A 174 1.81 -7.80 -3.62
C LEU A 174 1.36 -9.22 -3.27
N GLN A 175 0.06 -9.48 -3.25
CA GLN A 175 -0.45 -10.84 -3.07
C GLN A 175 -0.15 -11.70 -4.31
N SER A 176 -0.26 -13.01 -4.15
CA SER A 176 -0.18 -13.91 -5.28
C SER A 176 -1.33 -13.66 -6.27
N ALA A 177 -1.03 -13.51 -7.55
CA ALA A 177 -2.04 -13.40 -8.60
C ALA A 177 -2.99 -14.62 -8.68
N LYS A 178 -2.66 -15.73 -8.02
CA LYS A 178 -3.55 -16.90 -7.87
C LYS A 178 -4.63 -16.68 -6.80
N GLU A 179 -4.37 -15.82 -5.85
CA GLU A 179 -5.25 -15.52 -4.71
C GLU A 179 -5.98 -14.19 -4.87
N ASN A 180 -5.43 -13.30 -5.68
CA ASN A 180 -5.99 -11.98 -5.97
C ASN A 180 -5.71 -11.61 -7.43
N ASP A 181 -6.74 -11.56 -8.26
CA ASP A 181 -6.64 -11.23 -9.69
C ASP A 181 -6.41 -9.73 -9.95
N GLU A 182 -6.54 -8.86 -8.92
CA GLU A 182 -6.11 -7.45 -8.94
C GLU A 182 -4.62 -7.28 -8.53
N ALA A 183 -3.92 -8.36 -8.13
CA ALA A 183 -2.51 -8.31 -7.77
C ALA A 183 -1.61 -8.25 -9.01
N LEU A 184 -0.35 -7.83 -8.79
CA LEU A 184 0.68 -7.88 -9.83
C LEU A 184 0.87 -9.32 -10.32
N THR A 185 0.98 -9.49 -11.62
CA THR A 185 1.43 -10.75 -12.20
C THR A 185 2.89 -11.03 -11.82
N ASP A 186 3.32 -12.29 -11.92
CA ASP A 186 4.71 -12.66 -11.64
C ASP A 186 5.70 -11.87 -12.54
N GLU A 187 5.30 -11.55 -13.77
CA GLU A 187 6.11 -10.77 -14.72
C GLU A 187 6.19 -9.30 -14.30
N GLU A 188 5.06 -8.66 -13.96
CA GLU A 188 5.03 -7.29 -13.47
C GLU A 188 5.77 -7.14 -12.14
N PHE A 189 5.63 -8.11 -11.23
CA PHE A 189 6.37 -8.14 -9.98
C PHE A 189 7.89 -8.22 -10.24
N ALA A 190 8.33 -9.12 -11.12
CA ALA A 190 9.74 -9.26 -11.48
C ALA A 190 10.30 -8.00 -12.19
N ASP A 191 9.47 -7.29 -12.96
CA ASP A 191 9.87 -6.03 -13.59
C ASP A 191 10.07 -4.91 -12.56
N ILE A 192 9.18 -4.81 -11.56
CA ILE A 192 9.24 -3.78 -10.52
C ILE A 192 10.31 -4.12 -9.46
N PHE A 193 10.30 -5.35 -8.91
CA PHE A 193 11.11 -5.76 -7.75
C PHE A 193 12.37 -6.57 -8.12
N THR A 194 12.57 -6.88 -9.40
CA THR A 194 13.55 -7.86 -9.90
C THR A 194 13.22 -9.30 -9.51
N ALA A 195 13.77 -10.28 -10.25
CA ALA A 195 13.52 -11.70 -9.97
C ALA A 195 14.52 -12.31 -8.97
N ASP A 196 15.71 -11.73 -8.82
CA ASP A 196 16.88 -12.37 -8.20
C ASP A 196 17.67 -11.46 -7.24
N LYS A 197 17.31 -10.19 -7.11
CA LYS A 197 18.04 -9.28 -6.24
C LYS A 197 17.42 -9.21 -4.84
N PRO A 198 18.23 -8.95 -3.80
CA PRO A 198 17.68 -8.74 -2.47
C PRO A 198 16.77 -7.52 -2.43
N VAL A 199 15.66 -7.64 -1.74
CA VAL A 199 14.69 -6.56 -1.51
C VAL A 199 14.73 -6.19 -0.02
N LEU A 200 15.02 -4.94 0.27
CA LEU A 200 14.82 -4.34 1.58
C LEU A 200 13.47 -3.63 1.58
N PHE A 201 12.55 -4.12 2.43
CA PHE A 201 11.20 -3.59 2.56
C PHE A 201 10.96 -3.09 3.99
#